data_b52326a40037eba7d12a2b672b0e4db9
#
_entry.id   b52326a40037eba7d12a2b672b0e4db9
#
_cell.length_a   1.000
_cell.length_b   1.000
_cell.length_c   1.000
_cell.angle_alpha   90.00
_cell.angle_beta   90.00
_cell.angle_gamma   90.00
#
_symmetry.space_group_name_H-M   'P 1'
#
loop_
_entity.id
_entity.type
_entity.pdbx_description
1 polymer ?
#
loop_
_entity_poly.entity_id
_entity_poly.type
_entity_poly.pdbx_seq_one_letter_code
_entity_poly.pdbx_strand_id
1 'polypeptide(L)'
;MEQEILIRFDDVSFSYDDDEQQTPAVEHISFEVNKGEFVAVLGRNGSGKSTVAKLSNSIYIPSSGKVTVDGDDTSVAENELPIRKKVGVVFQNPDNQIVASIVEEDVAFGPENLGVEPKELRLRVDEALKSVGMYEYRRHETHRLSGGQKQRVAIAGMIAMRPRCLVLDEPTAMLDPQGRRDVMKTVKSLNKNMGMAVVFITHFMDEAVKADRIIVIDEGKKAAEGTPADIFARRSLLKKCGLDIPESAELAEKLAENGIKLDTQPLTPEDFTSAFLRYTDSIKITGA
;
A
#
# COMPACT_ATOMS: atom_id res chain seq x y z
N MET A 1 16.12 -5.70 18.32
CA MET A 1 15.17 -6.80 18.13
C MET A 1 15.23 -7.15 16.65
N GLU A 2 15.47 -8.41 16.31
CA GLU A 2 15.37 -8.85 14.91
C GLU A 2 13.94 -8.61 14.43
N GLN A 3 13.78 -7.94 13.29
CA GLN A 3 12.48 -7.72 12.68
C GLN A 3 12.01 -9.07 12.12
N GLU A 4 10.81 -9.50 12.52
CA GLU A 4 10.22 -10.76 12.04
C GLU A 4 9.67 -10.58 10.63
N ILE A 5 10.24 -11.33 9.68
CA ILE A 5 9.83 -11.28 8.26
C ILE A 5 8.45 -11.93 8.12
N LEU A 6 7.54 -11.22 7.47
CA LEU A 6 6.20 -11.73 7.14
C LEU A 6 6.11 -12.20 5.69
N ILE A 7 6.63 -11.41 4.75
CA ILE A 7 6.66 -11.76 3.32
C ILE A 7 8.10 -11.65 2.84
N ARG A 8 8.59 -12.64 2.11
CA ARG A 8 9.90 -12.62 1.46
C ARG A 8 9.76 -12.98 0.00
N PHE A 9 10.33 -12.16 -0.85
CA PHE A 9 10.61 -12.42 -2.25
C PHE A 9 12.10 -12.74 -2.37
N ASP A 10 12.46 -13.86 -2.96
CA ASP A 10 13.84 -14.33 -3.13
C ASP A 10 14.07 -14.67 -4.60
N ASP A 11 14.75 -13.77 -5.31
CA ASP A 11 15.11 -13.86 -6.73
C ASP A 11 13.91 -14.19 -7.66
N VAL A 12 12.78 -13.52 -7.42
CA VAL A 12 11.49 -13.83 -8.03
C VAL A 12 11.38 -13.27 -9.44
N SER A 13 11.02 -14.14 -10.40
CA SER A 13 10.58 -13.75 -11.74
C SER A 13 9.21 -14.33 -12.06
N PHE A 14 8.43 -13.59 -12.87
CA PHE A 14 7.10 -14.01 -13.31
C PHE A 14 6.77 -13.47 -14.71
N SER A 15 6.23 -14.34 -15.56
CA SER A 15 5.65 -14.02 -16.87
C SER A 15 4.19 -14.45 -16.92
N TYR A 16 3.34 -13.69 -17.63
CA TYR A 16 1.92 -14.04 -17.79
C TYR A 16 1.68 -15.19 -18.78
N ASP A 17 2.56 -15.31 -19.76
CA ASP A 17 2.54 -16.37 -20.76
C ASP A 17 3.87 -17.13 -20.72
N ASP A 18 3.83 -18.42 -21.06
CA ASP A 18 5.03 -19.27 -21.18
C ASP A 18 5.85 -18.99 -22.47
N ASP A 19 5.54 -17.90 -23.18
CA ASP A 19 6.27 -17.48 -24.38
C ASP A 19 7.61 -16.85 -24.00
N GLU A 20 8.70 -17.56 -24.20
CA GLU A 20 10.07 -17.12 -23.92
C GLU A 20 10.48 -15.80 -24.62
N GLN A 21 9.69 -15.33 -25.60
CA GLN A 21 9.94 -14.07 -26.32
C GLN A 21 9.32 -12.84 -25.63
N GLN A 22 8.50 -13.01 -24.60
CA GLN A 22 7.91 -11.88 -23.87
C GLN A 22 8.77 -11.45 -22.67
N THR A 23 8.85 -10.13 -22.48
CA THR A 23 9.53 -9.55 -21.32
C THR A 23 8.78 -9.95 -20.05
N PRO A 24 9.45 -10.51 -19.03
CA PRO A 24 8.83 -10.86 -17.75
C PRO A 24 8.14 -9.64 -17.11
N ALA A 25 6.97 -9.85 -16.52
CA ALA A 25 6.28 -8.81 -15.77
C ALA A 25 7.02 -8.45 -14.48
N VAL A 26 7.78 -9.40 -13.92
CA VAL A 26 8.69 -9.25 -12.77
C VAL A 26 9.94 -10.07 -13.06
N GLU A 27 11.12 -9.51 -12.83
CA GLU A 27 12.41 -10.13 -13.15
C GLU A 27 13.40 -9.93 -12.00
N HIS A 28 13.85 -11.04 -11.40
CA HIS A 28 14.87 -11.09 -10.35
C HIS A 28 14.61 -10.12 -9.17
N ILE A 29 13.36 -10.04 -8.69
CA ILE A 29 13.02 -9.18 -7.55
C ILE A 29 13.28 -9.91 -6.23
N SER A 30 14.02 -9.24 -5.33
CA SER A 30 14.23 -9.67 -3.95
C SER A 30 13.97 -8.54 -2.99
N PHE A 31 13.07 -8.75 -2.02
CA PHE A 31 12.80 -7.87 -0.90
C PHE A 31 12.03 -8.60 0.20
N GLU A 32 11.90 -7.97 1.34
CA GLU A 32 11.17 -8.50 2.50
C GLU A 32 10.13 -7.48 2.97
N VAL A 33 9.08 -7.94 3.65
CA VAL A 33 8.14 -7.12 4.41
C VAL A 33 8.09 -7.67 5.82
N ASN A 34 8.33 -6.83 6.81
CA ASN A 34 8.34 -7.22 8.20
C ASN A 34 6.94 -7.13 8.83
N LYS A 35 6.72 -7.86 9.91
CA LYS A 35 5.47 -7.74 10.69
C LYS A 35 5.28 -6.30 11.17
N GLY A 36 4.08 -5.76 10.97
CA GLY A 36 3.73 -4.41 11.35
C GLY A 36 4.37 -3.28 10.53
N GLU A 37 5.18 -3.59 9.53
CA GLU A 37 5.81 -2.59 8.67
C GLU A 37 4.82 -2.01 7.66
N PHE A 38 4.92 -0.71 7.37
CA PHE A 38 4.23 -0.07 6.27
C PHE A 38 5.20 0.17 5.11
N VAL A 39 5.14 -0.67 4.07
CA VAL A 39 5.95 -0.57 2.86
C VAL A 39 5.13 0.05 1.73
N ALA A 40 5.65 1.09 1.09
CA ALA A 40 5.11 1.59 -0.18
C ALA A 40 5.85 0.97 -1.36
N VAL A 41 5.11 0.55 -2.39
CA VAL A 41 5.68 0.09 -3.66
C VAL A 41 5.35 1.12 -4.73
N LEU A 42 6.39 1.83 -5.20
CA LEU A 42 6.31 2.85 -6.23
C LEU A 42 6.73 2.31 -7.59
N GLY A 43 6.15 2.83 -8.66
CA GLY A 43 6.52 2.55 -10.04
C GLY A 43 5.49 3.08 -11.01
N ARG A 44 5.85 3.19 -12.28
CA ARG A 44 4.94 3.57 -13.38
C ARG A 44 3.88 2.48 -13.62
N ASN A 45 2.82 2.85 -14.33
CA ASN A 45 1.86 1.87 -14.83
C ASN A 45 2.56 0.85 -15.72
N GLY A 46 2.28 -0.45 -15.51
CA GLY A 46 2.94 -1.54 -16.22
C GLY A 46 4.32 -1.93 -15.68
N SER A 47 4.83 -1.35 -14.58
CA SER A 47 6.15 -1.71 -14.04
C SER A 47 6.21 -3.03 -13.27
N GLY A 48 5.08 -3.76 -13.09
CA GLY A 48 5.04 -5.04 -12.38
C GLY A 48 4.45 -5.00 -10.96
N LYS A 49 4.03 -3.83 -10.43
CA LYS A 49 3.52 -3.67 -9.06
C LYS A 49 2.32 -4.56 -8.72
N SER A 50 1.29 -4.58 -9.59
CA SER A 50 0.10 -5.44 -9.39
C SER A 50 0.43 -6.93 -9.46
N THR A 51 1.48 -7.28 -10.19
CA THR A 51 2.00 -8.66 -10.23
C THR A 51 2.63 -9.02 -8.89
N VAL A 52 3.42 -8.11 -8.29
CA VAL A 52 3.96 -8.28 -6.94
C VAL A 52 2.84 -8.46 -5.91
N ALA A 53 1.76 -7.66 -5.99
CA ALA A 53 0.59 -7.85 -5.11
C ALA A 53 0.02 -9.26 -5.20
N LYS A 54 -0.18 -9.78 -6.41
CA LYS A 54 -0.77 -11.10 -6.66
C LYS A 54 0.16 -12.25 -6.29
N LEU A 55 1.47 -12.09 -6.45
CA LEU A 55 2.47 -13.05 -6.01
C LEU A 55 2.54 -13.14 -4.48
N SER A 56 2.33 -12.02 -3.76
CA SER A 56 2.42 -11.99 -2.30
C SER A 56 1.32 -12.77 -1.57
N ASN A 57 0.22 -13.13 -2.26
CA ASN A 57 -0.88 -13.88 -1.63
C ASN A 57 -1.25 -15.16 -2.42
N SER A 58 -0.33 -15.72 -3.21
CA SER A 58 -0.53 -16.96 -3.96
C SER A 58 -1.69 -16.91 -4.98
N ILE A 59 -2.05 -15.71 -5.50
CA ILE A 59 -2.92 -15.59 -6.68
C ILE A 59 -2.11 -15.98 -7.94
N TYR A 60 -0.84 -15.58 -7.98
CA TYR A 60 0.13 -16.05 -8.95
C TYR A 60 1.25 -16.80 -8.25
N ILE A 61 1.79 -17.79 -8.94
CA ILE A 61 2.97 -18.55 -8.53
C ILE A 61 4.15 -18.05 -9.34
N PRO A 62 5.32 -17.76 -8.74
CA PRO A 62 6.48 -17.28 -9.49
C PRO A 62 6.93 -18.31 -10.52
N SER A 63 7.38 -17.83 -11.70
CA SER A 63 7.97 -18.68 -12.74
C SER A 63 9.37 -19.18 -12.33
N SER A 64 10.11 -18.36 -11.55
CA SER A 64 11.38 -18.74 -10.90
C SER A 64 11.58 -17.96 -9.61
N GLY A 65 12.50 -18.41 -8.77
CA GLY A 65 12.69 -17.89 -7.43
C GLY A 65 11.62 -18.36 -6.46
N LYS A 66 11.46 -17.68 -5.32
CA LYS A 66 10.59 -18.12 -4.25
C LYS A 66 9.91 -16.95 -3.54
N VAL A 67 8.58 -17.08 -3.31
CA VAL A 67 7.84 -16.20 -2.40
C VAL A 67 7.42 -17.00 -1.18
N THR A 68 7.69 -16.47 0.02
CA THR A 68 7.21 -17.07 1.27
C THR A 68 6.41 -16.08 2.10
N VAL A 69 5.38 -16.57 2.78
CA VAL A 69 4.53 -15.80 3.69
C VAL A 69 4.54 -16.48 5.05
N ASP A 70 5.13 -15.81 6.05
CA ASP A 70 5.28 -16.35 7.41
C ASP A 70 5.93 -17.76 7.40
N GLY A 71 6.88 -17.98 6.48
CA GLY A 71 7.58 -19.25 6.25
C GLY A 71 6.92 -20.19 5.23
N ASP A 72 5.64 -20.02 4.93
CA ASP A 72 4.92 -20.88 3.97
C ASP A 72 5.26 -20.47 2.51
N ASP A 73 5.62 -21.44 1.70
CA ASP A 73 5.94 -21.25 0.29
C ASP A 73 4.66 -21.11 -0.56
N THR A 74 4.57 -20.07 -1.40
CA THR A 74 3.41 -19.79 -2.25
C THR A 74 3.25 -20.79 -3.40
N SER A 75 4.29 -21.54 -3.76
CA SER A 75 4.25 -22.55 -4.83
C SER A 75 3.66 -23.88 -4.38
N VAL A 76 3.49 -24.09 -3.08
CA VAL A 76 2.93 -25.31 -2.48
C VAL A 76 1.42 -25.15 -2.39
N ALA A 77 0.67 -26.00 -3.10
CA ALA A 77 -0.80 -25.89 -3.21
C ALA A 77 -1.52 -25.95 -1.84
N GLU A 78 -1.02 -26.75 -0.89
CA GLU A 78 -1.57 -26.87 0.45
C GLU A 78 -1.46 -25.58 1.26
N ASN A 79 -0.52 -24.69 0.92
CA ASN A 79 -0.30 -23.40 1.57
C ASN A 79 -1.20 -22.28 1.03
N GLU A 80 -1.87 -22.47 -0.10
CA GLU A 80 -2.66 -21.43 -0.76
C GLU A 80 -3.69 -20.80 0.19
N LEU A 81 -4.56 -21.60 0.79
CA LEU A 81 -5.58 -21.10 1.71
C LEU A 81 -4.99 -20.52 3.01
N PRO A 82 -4.01 -21.15 3.68
CA PRO A 82 -3.27 -20.54 4.79
C PRO A 82 -2.66 -19.19 4.45
N ILE A 83 -2.03 -19.02 3.28
CA ILE A 83 -1.43 -17.76 2.83
C ILE A 83 -2.50 -16.70 2.59
N ARG A 84 -3.58 -17.03 1.88
CA ARG A 84 -4.70 -16.10 1.62
C ARG A 84 -5.42 -15.63 2.89
N LYS A 85 -5.39 -16.42 3.96
CA LYS A 85 -5.85 -15.99 5.29
C LYS A 85 -4.89 -15.00 5.96
N LYS A 86 -3.59 -15.10 5.70
CA LYS A 86 -2.55 -14.24 6.30
C LYS A 86 -2.38 -12.92 5.54
N VAL A 87 -2.56 -12.93 4.21
CA VAL A 87 -2.36 -11.76 3.34
C VAL A 87 -3.66 -11.45 2.59
N GLY A 88 -4.35 -10.39 3.00
CA GLY A 88 -5.50 -9.85 2.28
C GLY A 88 -5.06 -8.92 1.14
N VAL A 89 -5.67 -9.05 -0.04
CA VAL A 89 -5.40 -8.17 -1.19
C VAL A 89 -6.64 -7.35 -1.52
N VAL A 90 -6.48 -6.03 -1.63
CA VAL A 90 -7.50 -5.10 -2.11
C VAL A 90 -7.03 -4.53 -3.44
N PHE A 91 -7.84 -4.70 -4.48
CA PHE A 91 -7.51 -4.27 -5.84
C PHE A 91 -7.95 -2.82 -6.10
N GLN A 92 -7.49 -2.26 -7.21
CA GLN A 92 -7.70 -0.87 -7.62
C GLN A 92 -9.18 -0.49 -7.74
N ASN A 93 -10.00 -1.37 -8.36
CA ASN A 93 -11.42 -1.11 -8.59
C ASN A 93 -12.28 -1.84 -7.55
N PRO A 94 -12.91 -1.12 -6.60
CA PRO A 94 -13.77 -1.74 -5.58
C PRO A 94 -15.03 -2.40 -6.16
N ASP A 95 -15.53 -1.94 -7.31
CA ASP A 95 -16.73 -2.54 -7.95
C ASP A 95 -16.47 -3.99 -8.39
N ASN A 96 -15.23 -4.35 -8.67
CA ASN A 96 -14.86 -5.72 -9.02
C ASN A 96 -14.68 -6.65 -7.82
N GLN A 97 -14.75 -6.10 -6.59
CA GLN A 97 -14.54 -6.85 -5.35
C GLN A 97 -15.82 -7.00 -4.53
N ILE A 98 -16.73 -6.03 -4.63
CA ILE A 98 -18.01 -6.05 -3.94
C ILE A 98 -18.89 -7.11 -4.61
N VAL A 99 -19.32 -8.10 -3.82
CA VAL A 99 -20.10 -9.26 -4.30
C VAL A 99 -21.54 -9.25 -3.78
N ALA A 100 -21.82 -8.58 -2.64
CA ALA A 100 -23.15 -8.51 -2.05
C ALA A 100 -23.81 -7.13 -2.25
N SER A 101 -25.16 -7.12 -2.24
CA SER A 101 -25.95 -5.91 -2.40
C SER A 101 -26.00 -5.04 -1.15
N ILE A 102 -25.76 -5.61 0.03
CA ILE A 102 -25.78 -4.94 1.33
C ILE A 102 -24.39 -4.92 1.91
N VAL A 103 -23.98 -3.80 2.51
CA VAL A 103 -22.62 -3.58 3.03
C VAL A 103 -22.20 -4.64 4.07
N GLU A 104 -23.04 -4.93 5.07
CA GLU A 104 -22.69 -5.91 6.11
C GLU A 104 -22.59 -7.34 5.56
N GLU A 105 -23.37 -7.68 4.54
CA GLU A 105 -23.33 -8.98 3.86
C GLU A 105 -22.04 -9.11 3.04
N ASP A 106 -21.62 -8.04 2.37
CA ASP A 106 -20.38 -8.01 1.61
C ASP A 106 -19.16 -8.22 2.51
N VAL A 107 -19.13 -7.53 3.66
CA VAL A 107 -18.04 -7.67 4.65
C VAL A 107 -18.05 -9.05 5.31
N ALA A 108 -19.24 -9.68 5.46
CA ALA A 108 -19.38 -11.03 6.01
C ALA A 108 -18.90 -12.14 5.05
N PHE A 109 -18.92 -11.90 3.75
CA PHE A 109 -18.70 -12.91 2.71
C PHE A 109 -17.39 -13.70 2.90
N GLY A 110 -16.26 -13.01 3.15
CA GLY A 110 -14.97 -13.66 3.35
C GLY A 110 -14.94 -14.55 4.59
N PRO A 111 -15.26 -14.02 5.78
CA PRO A 111 -15.30 -14.83 7.01
C PRO A 111 -16.33 -15.99 6.97
N GLU A 112 -17.48 -15.83 6.32
CA GLU A 112 -18.45 -16.90 6.11
C GLU A 112 -17.86 -18.07 5.33
N ASN A 113 -17.18 -17.76 4.22
CA ASN A 113 -16.50 -18.78 3.41
C ASN A 113 -15.36 -19.49 4.17
N LEU A 114 -14.82 -18.85 5.22
CA LEU A 114 -13.84 -19.46 6.12
C LEU A 114 -14.49 -20.31 7.23
N GLY A 115 -15.82 -20.40 7.28
CA GLY A 115 -16.56 -21.15 8.30
C GLY A 115 -16.52 -20.53 9.70
N VAL A 116 -16.43 -19.18 9.78
CA VAL A 116 -16.44 -18.48 11.08
C VAL A 116 -17.82 -18.62 11.72
N GLU A 117 -17.85 -18.99 12.99
CA GLU A 117 -19.08 -19.16 13.77
C GLU A 117 -19.94 -17.88 13.78
N PRO A 118 -21.30 -17.96 13.69
CA PRO A 118 -22.18 -16.79 13.51
C PRO A 118 -21.99 -15.67 14.53
N LYS A 119 -21.73 -15.98 15.79
CA LYS A 119 -21.51 -14.96 16.83
C LYS A 119 -20.18 -14.22 16.62
N GLU A 120 -19.13 -14.93 16.30
CA GLU A 120 -17.81 -14.36 16.00
C GLU A 120 -17.85 -13.59 14.67
N LEU A 121 -18.56 -14.12 13.66
CA LEU A 121 -18.77 -13.46 12.39
C LEU A 121 -19.37 -12.06 12.57
N ARG A 122 -20.47 -11.96 13.33
CA ARG A 122 -21.12 -10.68 13.61
C ARG A 122 -20.16 -9.68 14.26
N LEU A 123 -19.38 -10.15 15.25
CA LEU A 123 -18.39 -9.33 15.94
C LEU A 123 -17.33 -8.80 14.95
N ARG A 124 -16.77 -9.68 14.13
CA ARG A 124 -15.74 -9.31 13.12
C ARG A 124 -16.25 -8.29 12.11
N VAL A 125 -17.47 -8.47 11.60
CA VAL A 125 -18.10 -7.53 10.66
C VAL A 125 -18.28 -6.16 11.31
N ASP A 126 -18.81 -6.12 12.54
CA ASP A 126 -19.03 -4.85 13.25
C ASP A 126 -17.71 -4.14 13.57
N GLU A 127 -16.69 -4.86 14.02
CA GLU A 127 -15.35 -4.32 14.29
C GLU A 127 -14.69 -3.79 13.00
N ALA A 128 -14.75 -4.55 11.92
CA ALA A 128 -14.20 -4.16 10.63
C ALA A 128 -14.87 -2.90 10.09
N LEU A 129 -16.19 -2.83 10.07
CA LEU A 129 -16.93 -1.66 9.63
C LEU A 129 -16.66 -0.42 10.49
N LYS A 130 -16.52 -0.58 11.81
CA LYS A 130 -16.15 0.51 12.72
C LYS A 130 -14.73 1.01 12.44
N SER A 131 -13.77 0.11 12.19
CA SER A 131 -12.37 0.47 11.95
C SER A 131 -12.17 1.32 10.69
N VAL A 132 -13.05 1.16 9.69
CA VAL A 132 -13.03 1.93 8.43
C VAL A 132 -14.05 3.08 8.41
N GLY A 133 -14.80 3.31 9.50
CA GLY A 133 -15.82 4.36 9.60
C GLY A 133 -17.05 4.14 8.72
N MET A 134 -17.41 2.86 8.48
CA MET A 134 -18.55 2.49 7.64
C MET A 134 -19.71 1.81 8.40
N TYR A 135 -19.62 1.76 9.72
CA TYR A 135 -20.63 1.04 10.54
C TYR A 135 -22.05 1.55 10.37
N GLU A 136 -22.26 2.88 10.25
CA GLU A 136 -23.58 3.48 10.05
C GLU A 136 -24.19 3.14 8.68
N TYR A 137 -23.32 2.76 7.72
CA TYR A 137 -23.72 2.34 6.39
C TYR A 137 -23.97 0.84 6.24
N ARG A 138 -23.87 0.04 7.30
CA ARG A 138 -23.90 -1.43 7.25
C ARG A 138 -25.12 -2.04 6.56
N ARG A 139 -26.28 -1.34 6.63
CA ARG A 139 -27.54 -1.78 6.00
C ARG A 139 -27.83 -1.08 4.67
N HIS A 140 -26.89 -0.26 4.19
CA HIS A 140 -27.04 0.42 2.90
C HIS A 140 -26.73 -0.52 1.75
N GLU A 141 -27.33 -0.22 0.61
CA GLU A 141 -27.03 -0.89 -0.64
C GLU A 141 -25.65 -0.44 -1.15
N THR A 142 -24.80 -1.39 -1.51
CA THR A 142 -23.42 -1.14 -1.94
C THR A 142 -23.33 -0.25 -3.18
N HIS A 143 -24.29 -0.36 -4.10
CA HIS A 143 -24.31 0.44 -5.32
C HIS A 143 -24.60 1.93 -5.09
N ARG A 144 -25.12 2.32 -3.92
CA ARG A 144 -25.38 3.71 -3.55
C ARG A 144 -24.20 4.42 -2.88
N LEU A 145 -23.11 3.70 -2.65
CA LEU A 145 -21.93 4.24 -2.01
C LEU A 145 -21.06 5.01 -3.01
N SER A 146 -20.38 6.06 -2.51
CA SER A 146 -19.31 6.72 -3.28
C SER A 146 -18.12 5.78 -3.48
N GLY A 147 -17.25 6.05 -4.46
CA GLY A 147 -16.06 5.24 -4.71
C GLY A 147 -15.18 5.07 -3.47
N GLY A 148 -14.94 6.14 -2.70
CA GLY A 148 -14.18 6.07 -1.44
C GLY A 148 -14.88 5.27 -0.34
N GLN A 149 -16.22 5.28 -0.29
CA GLN A 149 -16.99 4.42 0.62
C GLN A 149 -16.88 2.95 0.21
N LYS A 150 -17.05 2.64 -1.09
CA LYS A 150 -16.88 1.29 -1.63
C LYS A 150 -15.49 0.74 -1.34
N GLN A 151 -14.45 1.56 -1.52
CA GLN A 151 -13.07 1.16 -1.20
C GLN A 151 -12.89 0.83 0.29
N ARG A 152 -13.47 1.63 1.18
CA ARG A 152 -13.44 1.32 2.62
C ARG A 152 -14.23 0.05 2.96
N VAL A 153 -15.32 -0.23 2.28
CA VAL A 153 -16.07 -1.51 2.43
C VAL A 153 -15.21 -2.69 1.97
N ALA A 154 -14.55 -2.60 0.81
CA ALA A 154 -13.63 -3.63 0.34
C ALA A 154 -12.47 -3.89 1.34
N ILE A 155 -11.91 -2.82 1.92
CA ILE A 155 -10.92 -2.91 2.99
C ILE A 155 -11.53 -3.59 4.24
N ALA A 156 -12.76 -3.25 4.63
CA ALA A 156 -13.44 -3.88 5.77
C ALA A 156 -13.64 -5.38 5.56
N GLY A 157 -14.01 -5.82 4.35
CA GLY A 157 -14.13 -7.24 4.00
C GLY A 157 -12.82 -8.00 4.23
N MET A 158 -11.69 -7.41 3.84
CA MET A 158 -10.38 -8.00 4.11
C MET A 158 -10.04 -8.03 5.60
N ILE A 159 -10.30 -6.93 6.34
CA ILE A 159 -10.03 -6.85 7.79
C ILE A 159 -10.85 -7.87 8.58
N ALA A 160 -12.11 -8.11 8.21
CA ALA A 160 -12.98 -9.09 8.86
C ALA A 160 -12.40 -10.51 8.83
N MET A 161 -11.54 -10.82 7.85
CA MET A 161 -10.78 -12.07 7.79
C MET A 161 -9.61 -12.11 8.78
N ARG A 162 -9.26 -10.99 9.43
CA ARG A 162 -8.13 -10.82 10.37
C ARG A 162 -6.77 -11.20 9.77
N PRO A 163 -6.39 -10.63 8.61
CA PRO A 163 -5.10 -10.91 8.01
C PRO A 163 -3.95 -10.30 8.84
N ARG A 164 -2.73 -10.80 8.63
CA ARG A 164 -1.49 -10.23 9.20
C ARG A 164 -0.91 -9.11 8.34
N CYS A 165 -1.19 -9.16 7.03
CA CYS A 165 -0.78 -8.15 6.05
C CYS A 165 -1.97 -7.76 5.16
N LEU A 166 -2.05 -6.47 4.85
CA LEU A 166 -2.96 -5.92 3.85
C LEU A 166 -2.15 -5.39 2.68
N VAL A 167 -2.33 -6.00 1.51
CA VAL A 167 -1.77 -5.53 0.24
C VAL A 167 -2.83 -4.73 -0.49
N LEU A 168 -2.55 -3.48 -0.79
CA LEU A 168 -3.47 -2.52 -1.39
C LEU A 168 -2.91 -2.11 -2.76
N ASP A 169 -3.52 -2.57 -3.83
CA ASP A 169 -3.09 -2.28 -5.19
C ASP A 169 -3.81 -1.04 -5.73
N GLU A 170 -3.12 0.10 -5.70
CA GLU A 170 -3.60 1.42 -6.12
C GLU A 170 -5.00 1.79 -5.54
N PRO A 171 -5.23 1.65 -4.23
CA PRO A 171 -6.56 1.73 -3.64
C PRO A 171 -7.19 3.13 -3.69
N THR A 172 -6.44 4.13 -4.10
CA THR A 172 -6.84 5.54 -4.13
C THR A 172 -6.91 6.12 -5.54
N ALA A 173 -6.48 5.38 -6.57
CA ALA A 173 -6.33 5.88 -7.94
C ALA A 173 -7.64 6.41 -8.56
N MET A 174 -8.78 5.82 -8.17
CA MET A 174 -10.10 6.19 -8.70
C MET A 174 -10.89 7.13 -7.77
N LEU A 175 -10.24 7.69 -6.73
CA LEU A 175 -10.92 8.47 -5.70
C LEU A 175 -10.64 9.98 -5.85
N ASP A 176 -11.61 10.76 -5.43
CA ASP A 176 -11.44 12.20 -5.22
C ASP A 176 -10.44 12.48 -4.08
N PRO A 177 -9.93 13.71 -3.94
CA PRO A 177 -8.94 14.05 -2.92
C PRO A 177 -9.39 13.75 -1.48
N GLN A 178 -10.70 13.87 -1.19
CA GLN A 178 -11.22 13.55 0.14
C GLN A 178 -11.23 12.05 0.40
N GLY A 179 -11.74 11.27 -0.57
CA GLY A 179 -11.73 9.80 -0.48
C GLY A 179 -10.32 9.23 -0.32
N ARG A 180 -9.33 9.80 -1.04
CA ARG A 180 -7.91 9.43 -0.88
C ARG A 180 -7.40 9.66 0.54
N ARG A 181 -7.68 10.85 1.13
CA ARG A 181 -7.30 11.15 2.52
C ARG A 181 -7.95 10.20 3.52
N ASP A 182 -9.23 9.88 3.32
CA ASP A 182 -9.99 8.99 4.20
C ASP A 182 -9.44 7.55 4.16
N VAL A 183 -9.15 7.01 2.96
CA VAL A 183 -8.52 5.69 2.80
C VAL A 183 -7.14 5.67 3.44
N MET A 184 -6.28 6.66 3.17
CA MET A 184 -4.95 6.74 3.78
C MET A 184 -4.98 6.84 5.30
N LYS A 185 -5.94 7.62 5.86
CA LYS A 185 -6.14 7.69 7.32
C LYS A 185 -6.54 6.34 7.89
N THR A 186 -7.44 5.63 7.23
CA THR A 186 -7.87 4.28 7.60
C THR A 186 -6.69 3.32 7.60
N VAL A 187 -5.94 3.23 6.50
CA VAL A 187 -4.79 2.33 6.37
C VAL A 187 -3.72 2.61 7.43
N LYS A 188 -3.39 3.89 7.68
CA LYS A 188 -2.46 4.26 8.76
C LYS A 188 -2.97 3.85 10.15
N SER A 189 -4.27 3.99 10.40
CA SER A 189 -4.87 3.57 11.67
C SER A 189 -4.76 2.06 11.86
N LEU A 190 -5.04 1.28 10.81
CA LEU A 190 -4.90 -0.18 10.85
C LEU A 190 -3.46 -0.62 11.12
N ASN A 191 -2.49 -0.03 10.43
CA ASN A 191 -1.08 -0.32 10.66
C ASN A 191 -0.65 0.01 12.10
N LYS A 192 -0.91 1.24 12.57
CA LYS A 192 -0.43 1.71 13.88
C LYS A 192 -1.18 1.10 15.07
N ASN A 193 -2.51 0.97 14.97
CA ASN A 193 -3.34 0.57 16.11
C ASN A 193 -3.54 -0.94 16.19
N MET A 194 -3.47 -1.65 15.06
CA MET A 194 -3.65 -3.11 15.01
C MET A 194 -2.34 -3.87 14.76
N GLY A 195 -1.22 -3.18 14.53
CA GLY A 195 0.06 -3.80 14.22
C GLY A 195 0.06 -4.58 12.90
N MET A 196 -0.87 -4.27 12.00
CA MET A 196 -1.00 -4.94 10.71
C MET A 196 0.11 -4.48 9.75
N ALA A 197 0.80 -5.41 9.11
CA ALA A 197 1.71 -5.06 8.02
C ALA A 197 0.90 -4.53 6.82
N VAL A 198 1.46 -3.56 6.12
CA VAL A 198 0.83 -2.95 4.94
C VAL A 198 1.80 -2.90 3.79
N VAL A 199 1.39 -3.40 2.63
CA VAL A 199 2.04 -3.15 1.34
C VAL A 199 1.12 -2.25 0.53
N PHE A 200 1.51 -1.00 0.34
CA PHE A 200 0.71 0.03 -0.32
C PHE A 200 1.30 0.36 -1.68
N ILE A 201 0.68 -0.16 -2.72
CA ILE A 201 1.09 0.11 -4.10
C ILE A 201 0.44 1.40 -4.56
N THR A 202 1.24 2.35 -5.03
CA THR A 202 0.76 3.63 -5.51
C THR A 202 1.73 4.24 -6.53
N HIS A 203 1.23 5.19 -7.30
CA HIS A 203 2.03 6.09 -8.12
C HIS A 203 2.01 7.54 -7.59
N PHE A 204 1.38 7.78 -6.43
CA PHE A 204 1.31 9.08 -5.77
C PHE A 204 2.40 9.22 -4.71
N MET A 205 3.27 10.21 -4.90
CA MET A 205 4.41 10.45 -4.00
C MET A 205 3.98 10.82 -2.58
N ASP A 206 2.91 11.63 -2.45
CA ASP A 206 2.37 12.08 -1.16
C ASP A 206 1.78 10.94 -0.30
N GLU A 207 1.44 9.81 -0.93
CA GLU A 207 1.03 8.61 -0.23
C GLU A 207 2.24 7.80 0.23
N ALA A 208 3.23 7.64 -0.66
CA ALA A 208 4.44 6.87 -0.38
C ALA A 208 5.29 7.48 0.74
N VAL A 209 5.31 8.81 0.88
CA VAL A 209 5.98 9.51 2.00
C VAL A 209 5.50 9.02 3.38
N LYS A 210 4.29 8.47 3.46
CA LYS A 210 3.70 8.03 4.72
C LYS A 210 4.13 6.63 5.16
N ALA A 211 4.87 5.92 4.32
CA ALA A 211 5.40 4.58 4.60
C ALA A 211 6.69 4.64 5.44
N ASP A 212 7.01 3.54 6.09
CA ASP A 212 8.28 3.37 6.79
C ASP A 212 9.42 3.15 5.79
N ARG A 213 9.12 2.45 4.68
CA ARG A 213 10.07 2.12 3.62
C ARG A 213 9.39 2.13 2.26
N ILE A 214 10.15 2.51 1.23
CA ILE A 214 9.72 2.54 -0.16
C ILE A 214 10.54 1.54 -0.97
N ILE A 215 9.87 0.77 -1.82
CA ILE A 215 10.46 -0.07 -2.86
C ILE A 215 10.07 0.54 -4.19
N VAL A 216 11.03 0.85 -5.04
CA VAL A 216 10.79 1.35 -6.41
C VAL A 216 10.94 0.20 -7.39
N ILE A 217 9.89 -0.04 -8.17
CA ILE A 217 9.88 -1.05 -9.25
C ILE A 217 9.81 -0.32 -10.59
N ASP A 218 10.73 -0.66 -11.47
CA ASP A 218 10.80 -0.15 -12.83
C ASP A 218 11.10 -1.28 -13.82
N GLU A 219 10.31 -1.39 -14.88
CA GLU A 219 10.44 -2.43 -15.92
C GLU A 219 10.60 -3.86 -15.34
N GLY A 220 9.77 -4.21 -14.38
CA GLY A 220 9.79 -5.53 -13.73
C GLY A 220 10.92 -5.74 -12.72
N LYS A 221 11.78 -4.76 -12.44
CA LYS A 221 12.95 -4.88 -11.55
C LYS A 221 12.88 -3.96 -10.35
N LYS A 222 13.51 -4.36 -9.26
CA LYS A 222 13.71 -3.47 -8.12
C LYS A 222 14.80 -2.45 -8.42
N ALA A 223 14.39 -1.19 -8.68
CA ALA A 223 15.32 -0.10 -9.00
C ALA A 223 15.96 0.52 -7.76
N ALA A 224 15.22 0.60 -6.65
CA ALA A 224 15.72 1.13 -5.38
C ALA A 224 14.87 0.63 -4.20
N GLU A 225 15.45 0.76 -3.00
CA GLU A 225 14.81 0.51 -1.72
C GLU A 225 15.44 1.42 -0.66
N GLY A 226 14.63 1.95 0.27
CA GLY A 226 15.09 2.82 1.35
C GLY A 226 13.96 3.54 2.06
N THR A 227 14.30 4.40 3.03
CA THR A 227 13.32 5.28 3.66
C THR A 227 12.77 6.29 2.64
N PRO A 228 11.61 6.93 2.90
CA PRO A 228 11.11 8.00 2.04
C PRO A 228 12.17 9.09 1.78
N ALA A 229 12.92 9.49 2.81
CA ALA A 229 13.99 10.49 2.68
C ALA A 229 15.10 10.01 1.73
N ASP A 230 15.54 8.76 1.85
CA ASP A 230 16.58 8.19 0.99
C ASP A 230 16.13 8.11 -0.48
N ILE A 231 14.89 7.72 -0.71
CA ILE A 231 14.35 7.54 -2.07
C ILE A 231 14.11 8.88 -2.74
N PHE A 232 13.47 9.84 -2.07
CA PHE A 232 13.17 11.15 -2.66
C PHE A 232 14.39 12.05 -2.80
N ALA A 233 15.50 11.74 -2.13
CA ALA A 233 16.80 12.37 -2.40
C ALA A 233 17.44 11.90 -3.73
N ARG A 234 17.05 10.73 -4.28
CA ARG A 234 17.61 10.13 -5.50
C ARG A 234 16.89 10.60 -6.77
N ARG A 235 16.84 11.91 -7.03
CA ARG A 235 16.09 12.51 -8.13
C ARG A 235 16.38 11.95 -9.51
N SER A 236 17.67 11.80 -9.84
CA SER A 236 18.09 11.27 -11.14
C SER A 236 17.55 9.86 -11.38
N LEU A 237 17.49 9.03 -10.34
CA LEU A 237 16.90 7.71 -10.39
C LEU A 237 15.38 7.80 -10.60
N LEU A 238 14.67 8.59 -9.78
CA LEU A 238 13.22 8.74 -9.88
C LEU A 238 12.81 9.26 -11.27
N LYS A 239 13.49 10.28 -11.77
CA LYS A 239 13.26 10.79 -13.13
C LYS A 239 13.50 9.74 -14.21
N LYS A 240 14.55 8.89 -14.06
CA LYS A 240 14.80 7.77 -14.97
C LYS A 240 13.67 6.75 -14.94
N CYS A 241 13.13 6.45 -13.74
CA CYS A 241 11.96 5.58 -13.57
C CYS A 241 10.63 6.26 -13.93
N GLY A 242 10.65 7.54 -14.44
CA GLY A 242 9.45 8.31 -14.76
C GLY A 242 8.56 8.61 -13.56
N LEU A 243 9.19 8.78 -12.40
CA LEU A 243 8.55 9.16 -11.14
C LEU A 243 8.96 10.59 -10.76
N ASP A 244 8.04 11.29 -10.12
CA ASP A 244 8.26 12.63 -9.58
C ASP A 244 8.71 12.56 -8.10
N ILE A 245 8.79 13.71 -7.46
CA ILE A 245 9.02 13.88 -6.04
C ILE A 245 7.77 14.49 -5.40
N PRO A 246 7.62 14.44 -4.06
CA PRO A 246 6.55 15.14 -3.36
C PRO A 246 6.51 16.63 -3.68
N GLU A 247 5.30 17.20 -3.84
CA GLU A 247 5.10 18.61 -4.15
C GLU A 247 5.83 19.55 -3.17
N SER A 248 5.85 19.18 -1.88
CA SER A 248 6.57 19.94 -0.84
C SER A 248 8.08 19.99 -1.08
N ALA A 249 8.66 18.89 -1.58
CA ALA A 249 10.08 18.83 -1.92
C ALA A 249 10.38 19.65 -3.19
N GLU A 250 9.51 19.57 -4.19
CA GLU A 250 9.62 20.37 -5.43
C GLU A 250 9.53 21.88 -5.13
N LEU A 251 8.60 22.29 -4.27
CA LEU A 251 8.46 23.69 -3.86
C LEU A 251 9.70 24.17 -3.12
N ALA A 252 10.25 23.37 -2.20
CA ALA A 252 11.46 23.72 -1.46
C ALA A 252 12.67 23.97 -2.40
N GLU A 253 12.75 23.22 -3.50
CA GLU A 253 13.82 23.42 -4.48
C GLU A 253 13.64 24.67 -5.33
N LYS A 254 12.41 24.95 -5.78
CA LYS A 254 12.11 26.19 -6.49
C LYS A 254 12.41 27.42 -5.62
N LEU A 255 12.19 27.30 -4.29
CA LEU A 255 12.59 28.34 -3.34
C LEU A 255 14.13 28.45 -3.24
N ALA A 256 14.84 27.31 -3.19
CA ALA A 256 16.30 27.31 -3.12
C ALA A 256 16.96 27.92 -4.37
N GLU A 257 16.40 27.68 -5.57
CA GLU A 257 16.81 28.32 -6.82
C GLU A 257 16.65 29.85 -6.77
N ASN A 258 15.70 30.36 -5.99
CA ASN A 258 15.47 31.79 -5.76
C ASN A 258 16.14 32.33 -4.48
N GLY A 259 17.13 31.61 -3.93
CA GLY A 259 17.92 32.06 -2.79
C GLY A 259 17.33 31.76 -1.40
N ILE A 260 16.17 31.13 -1.32
CA ILE A 260 15.52 30.73 -0.07
C ILE A 260 15.84 29.25 0.20
N LYS A 261 16.86 29.00 1.03
CA LYS A 261 17.27 27.63 1.37
C LYS A 261 16.70 27.23 2.72
N LEU A 262 15.85 26.20 2.73
CA LEU A 262 15.34 25.57 3.92
C LEU A 262 16.45 24.68 4.56
N ASP A 263 16.38 24.50 5.88
CA ASP A 263 17.32 23.71 6.68
C ASP A 263 17.18 22.19 6.45
N THR A 264 16.01 21.74 5.99
CA THR A 264 15.67 20.35 5.72
C THR A 264 14.94 20.23 4.38
N GLN A 265 15.01 19.06 3.74
CA GLN A 265 14.17 18.75 2.58
C GLN A 265 12.79 18.27 3.07
N PRO A 266 11.72 19.06 2.91
CA PRO A 266 10.40 18.69 3.35
C PRO A 266 9.79 17.66 2.39
N LEU A 267 9.16 16.63 2.92
CA LEU A 267 8.45 15.63 2.14
C LEU A 267 6.93 15.78 2.24
N THR A 268 6.45 16.43 3.29
CA THR A 268 5.02 16.69 3.54
C THR A 268 4.74 18.19 3.63
N PRO A 269 3.49 18.65 3.44
CA PRO A 269 3.10 20.04 3.66
C PRO A 269 3.39 20.52 5.10
N GLU A 270 3.26 19.63 6.08
CA GLU A 270 3.55 19.92 7.49
C GLU A 270 5.06 20.13 7.70
N ASP A 271 5.91 19.30 7.09
CA ASP A 271 7.36 19.45 7.12
C ASP A 271 7.79 20.76 6.46
N PHE A 272 7.18 21.07 5.29
CA PHE A 272 7.43 22.30 4.57
C PHE A 272 7.08 23.53 5.41
N THR A 273 5.89 23.55 6.00
CA THR A 273 5.44 24.65 6.87
C THR A 273 6.40 24.85 8.01
N SER A 274 6.80 23.76 8.68
CA SER A 274 7.72 23.81 9.82
C SER A 274 9.11 24.34 9.43
N ALA A 275 9.66 23.88 8.31
CA ALA A 275 10.96 24.33 7.79
C ALA A 275 10.90 25.80 7.34
N PHE A 276 9.82 26.21 6.69
CA PHE A 276 9.65 27.59 6.24
C PHE A 276 9.49 28.58 7.40
N LEU A 277 8.78 28.21 8.47
CA LEU A 277 8.67 29.04 9.68
C LEU A 277 10.03 29.23 10.35
N ARG A 278 10.83 28.15 10.50
CA ARG A 278 12.21 28.26 11.04
C ARG A 278 13.08 29.19 10.17
N TYR A 279 12.97 29.10 8.85
CA TYR A 279 13.67 30.00 7.93
C TYR A 279 13.28 31.47 8.16
N THR A 280 11.98 31.78 8.25
CA THR A 280 11.49 33.15 8.48
C THR A 280 11.92 33.73 9.82
N ASP A 281 11.95 32.90 10.88
CA ASP A 281 12.40 33.32 12.20
C ASP A 281 13.92 33.58 12.24
N SER A 282 14.71 32.80 11.49
CA SER A 282 16.16 33.03 11.35
C SER A 282 16.49 34.37 10.70
N ILE A 283 15.69 34.81 9.72
CA ILE A 283 15.88 36.11 9.06
C ILE A 283 15.53 37.27 10.00
N LYS A 284 14.48 37.16 10.82
CA LYS A 284 14.12 38.18 11.79
C LYS A 284 15.22 38.40 12.82
N ILE A 285 15.94 37.33 13.22
CA ILE A 285 17.04 37.41 14.20
C ILE A 285 18.30 38.05 13.58
N THR A 286 18.56 37.80 12.28
CA THR A 286 19.74 38.33 11.58
C THR A 286 19.55 39.75 11.02
N GLY A 287 18.32 40.25 10.95
CA GLY A 287 17.98 41.60 10.44
C GLY A 287 17.73 42.65 11.55
N ALA A 288 17.95 42.28 12.82
CA ALA A 288 17.95 43.18 14.00
C ALA A 288 19.40 43.37 14.48
#